data_30d6e834420d97c29911bbea491ab7ad
#
_entry.id   30d6e834420d97c29911bbea491ab7ad
#
_cell.length_a   1.000
_cell.length_b   1.000
_cell.length_c   1.000
_cell.angle_alpha   90.00
_cell.angle_beta   90.00
_cell.angle_gamma   90.00
#
_symmetry.space_group_name_H-M   'P 1'
#
loop_
_entity.id
_entity.type
_entity.pdbx_description
1 polymer ?
#
loop_
_entity_poly.entity_id
_entity_poly.type
_entity_poly.pdbx_seq_one_letter_code
_entity_poly.pdbx_strand_id
1 'polypeptide(L)' 'MPAEFYITCPKCGHRYNVHKMIYDQGEEFSMFCPMCTARYPRKEGKIDAANFEIK' A
#
# COMPACT_ATOMS: atom_id res chain seq x y z
N MET A 1 -17.20 6.62 -5.17
CA MET A 1 -15.95 6.86 -4.45
C MET A 1 -14.84 6.02 -5.07
N PRO A 2 -13.61 6.55 -5.16
CA PRO A 2 -12.52 5.74 -5.71
C PRO A 2 -12.18 4.59 -4.77
N ALA A 3 -11.75 3.47 -5.36
CA ALA A 3 -11.31 2.33 -4.59
C ALA A 3 -9.93 2.62 -3.99
N GLU A 4 -9.77 2.38 -2.70
CA GLU A 4 -8.56 2.67 -1.96
C GLU A 4 -8.26 1.55 -0.97
N PHE A 5 -7.01 1.46 -0.58
CA PHE A 5 -6.61 0.54 0.48
C PHE A 5 -5.61 1.23 1.40
N TYR A 6 -5.49 0.72 2.63
CA TYR A 6 -4.50 1.21 3.59
C TYR A 6 -3.36 0.24 3.67
N ILE A 7 -2.16 0.77 3.62
CA ILE A 7 -0.94 -0.03 3.70
C ILE A 7 -0.04 0.55 4.78
N THR A 8 0.64 -0.33 5.52
CA THR A 8 1.56 0.07 6.57
C THR A 8 2.99 -0.16 6.10
N CYS A 9 3.81 0.87 6.19
CA CYS A 9 5.22 0.80 5.81
C CYS A 9 5.95 -0.20 6.72
N PRO A 10 6.70 -1.17 6.15
CA PRO A 10 7.44 -2.12 6.97
C PRO A 10 8.69 -1.53 7.63
N LYS A 11 9.05 -0.30 7.27
CA LYS A 11 10.26 0.34 7.79
C LYS A 11 9.97 1.23 8.99
N CYS A 12 8.95 2.10 8.89
CA CYS A 12 8.63 3.05 9.96
C CYS A 12 7.27 2.82 10.59
N GLY A 13 6.46 1.94 10.02
CA GLY A 13 5.15 1.63 10.56
C GLY A 13 4.06 2.65 10.23
N HIS A 14 4.35 3.61 9.36
CA HIS A 14 3.35 4.60 8.97
C HIS A 14 2.24 3.96 8.13
N ARG A 15 0.99 4.20 8.52
CA ARG A 15 -0.18 3.70 7.79
C ARG A 15 -0.74 4.82 6.93
N TYR A 16 -0.95 4.53 5.65
CA TYR A 16 -1.48 5.53 4.72
C TYR A 16 -2.37 4.86 3.68
N ASN A 17 -3.23 5.65 3.06
CA ASN A 17 -4.13 5.14 2.04
C ASN A 17 -3.53 5.27 0.65
N VAL A 18 -3.86 4.31 -0.21
CA VAL A 18 -3.33 4.26 -1.57
C VAL A 18 -4.47 3.88 -2.52
N HIS A 19 -4.44 4.42 -3.71
CA HIS A 19 -5.44 4.14 -4.72
C HIS A 19 -5.35 2.69 -5.19
N LYS A 20 -6.51 2.07 -5.47
CA LYS A 20 -6.56 0.68 -5.95
C LYS A 20 -5.75 0.46 -7.22
N MET A 21 -5.53 1.50 -8.01
CA MET A 21 -4.71 1.41 -9.21
C MET A 21 -3.33 0.83 -8.89
N ILE A 22 -2.77 1.18 -7.73
CA ILE A 22 -1.49 0.65 -7.27
C ILE A 22 -1.62 -0.84 -6.96
N TYR A 23 -2.74 -1.24 -6.37
CA TYR A 23 -3.00 -2.64 -6.10
C TYR A 23 -3.03 -3.46 -7.40
N ASP A 24 -3.63 -2.90 -8.44
CA ASP A 24 -3.76 -3.57 -9.74
C ASP A 24 -2.42 -3.72 -10.45
N GLN A 25 -1.40 -2.94 -10.07
CA GLN A 25 -0.06 -3.06 -10.65
C GLN A 25 0.65 -4.34 -10.22
N GLY A 26 0.14 -5.02 -9.20
CA GLY A 26 0.71 -6.27 -8.73
C GLY A 26 1.50 -6.09 -7.45
N GLU A 27 1.87 -7.21 -6.84
CA GLU A 27 2.56 -7.21 -5.54
C GLU A 27 4.02 -6.80 -5.63
N GLU A 28 4.57 -6.76 -6.83
CA GLU A 28 5.96 -6.34 -7.04
C GLU A 28 6.10 -4.83 -7.23
N PHE A 29 4.98 -4.11 -7.26
CA PHE A 29 5.02 -2.67 -7.45
C PHE A 29 5.80 -2.00 -6.33
N SER A 30 6.72 -1.10 -6.72
CA SER A 30 7.53 -0.38 -5.74
C SER A 30 6.71 0.70 -5.05
N MET A 31 6.48 0.54 -3.75
CA MET A 31 5.76 1.52 -2.94
C MET A 31 6.74 2.54 -2.37
N PHE A 32 6.21 3.70 -2.04
CA PHE A 32 7.01 4.78 -1.48
C PHE A 32 6.32 5.30 -0.22
N CYS A 33 7.03 5.24 0.90
CA CYS A 33 6.51 5.75 2.17
C CYS A 33 6.71 7.26 2.24
N PRO A 34 5.64 8.05 2.43
CA PRO A 34 5.78 9.51 2.47
C PRO A 34 6.43 10.02 3.76
N MET A 35 6.53 9.19 4.79
CA MET A 35 7.11 9.61 6.06
C MET A 35 8.60 9.35 6.16
N CYS A 36 9.04 8.12 5.83
CA CYS A 36 10.45 7.77 5.95
C CYS A 36 11.16 7.70 4.60
N THR A 37 10.45 7.92 3.51
CA THR A 37 10.93 7.89 2.12
C THR A 37 11.49 6.53 1.70
N ALA A 38 11.24 5.48 2.48
CA ALA A 38 11.69 4.14 2.14
C ALA A 38 10.89 3.59 0.96
N ARG A 39 11.52 2.76 0.17
CA ARG A 39 10.86 2.06 -0.93
C ARG A 39 10.81 0.57 -0.62
N TYR A 40 9.72 -0.06 -0.99
CA TYR A 40 9.52 -1.48 -0.73
C TYR A 40 8.49 -2.02 -1.72
N PRO A 41 8.54 -3.32 -2.04
CA PRO A 41 7.50 -3.90 -2.89
C PRO A 41 6.19 -3.99 -2.11
N ARG A 42 5.08 -3.86 -2.82
CA ARG A 42 3.75 -3.84 -2.18
C ARG A 42 3.52 -5.05 -1.27
N LYS A 43 4.05 -6.20 -1.65
CA LYS A 43 3.87 -7.43 -0.87
C LYS A 43 4.51 -7.38 0.52
N GLU A 44 5.49 -6.51 0.72
CA GLU A 44 6.13 -6.36 2.04
C GLU A 44 5.36 -5.40 2.93
N GLY A 45 4.54 -4.55 2.36
CA GLY A 45 3.68 -3.67 3.13
C GLY A 45 2.47 -4.43 3.65
N LYS A 46 2.00 -4.07 4.83
CA LYS A 46 0.83 -4.71 5.42
C LYS A 46 -0.43 -3.97 5.01
N ILE A 47 -1.33 -4.65 4.32
CA ILE A 47 -2.63 -4.09 3.93
C ILE A 47 -3.61 -4.33 5.08
N ASP A 48 -4.12 -3.23 5.67
CA ASP A 48 -5.00 -3.30 6.84
C ASP A 48 -6.47 -3.27 6.48
N ALA A 49 -6.81 -2.46 5.48
CA ALA A 49 -8.20 -2.26 5.12
C ALA A 49 -8.29 -1.85 3.65
N ALA A 50 -9.40 -2.18 3.04
CA ALA A 50 -9.67 -1.78 1.66
C ALA A 50 -11.17 -1.66 1.47
N ASN A 51 -11.58 -0.77 0.57
CA ASN A 51 -12.99 -0.64 0.22
C ASN A 51 -13.33 -1.44 -1.04
N PHE A 52 -12.54 -2.45 -1.32
CA PHE A 52 -12.75 -3.38 -2.42
C PHE A 52 -12.34 -4.77 -1.96
N GLU A 53 -12.72 -5.80 -2.73
CA GLU A 53 -12.39 -7.18 -2.38
C GLU A 53 -10.91 -7.47 -2.62
N ILE A 54 -10.23 -7.99 -1.61
CA ILE A 54 -8.82 -8.39 -1.68
C ILE A 54 -8.76 -9.89 -1.95
N LYS A 55 -8.00 -10.26 -2.96
CA LYS A 55 -7.82 -11.67 -3.33
C LYS A 55 -6.46 -12.18 -2.88
#